data_b52b83b0b56585d7793abd6ad09535ad
#
_entry.id   b52b83b0b56585d7793abd6ad09535ad
#
_cell.length_a   1.000
_cell.length_b   1.000
_cell.length_c   1.000
_cell.angle_alpha   90.00
_cell.angle_beta   90.00
_cell.angle_gamma   90.00
#
_symmetry.space_group_name_H-M   'P 1'
#
loop_
_entity.id
_entity.type
_entity.pdbx_description
1 polymer ?
#
loop_
_entity_poly.entity_id
_entity_poly.type
_entity_poly.pdbx_seq_one_letter_code
_entity_poly.pdbx_strand_id
1 'polypeptide(L)'
;MRNRVVVTGMGICAPNGIGLPEFTQSLKDGVSGIRFHPQLQQLNFGCQIAGKPNLDTIDLNAYFTSIQLKSLNASGIVYGVIAGKDAWHDAGLPLADEAAPDWDSGIIFGTGILGVDKF
;
A
#
# COMPACT_ATOMS: atom_id res chain seq x y z
N MET A 1 -33.04 -2.12 -14.83
CA MET A 1 -32.67 -1.46 -13.54
C MET A 1 -31.18 -1.16 -13.60
N ARG A 2 -30.73 0.02 -13.17
CA ARG A 2 -29.29 0.28 -13.02
C ARG A 2 -28.81 -0.33 -11.69
N ASN A 3 -27.82 -1.19 -11.72
CA ASN A 3 -27.19 -1.71 -10.49
C ASN A 3 -26.55 -0.55 -9.74
N ARG A 4 -26.78 -0.49 -8.43
CA ARG A 4 -26.16 0.50 -7.54
C ARG A 4 -24.82 -0.06 -7.05
N VAL A 5 -23.74 0.65 -7.35
CA VAL A 5 -22.40 0.30 -6.90
C VAL A 5 -22.01 1.22 -5.74
N VAL A 6 -21.43 0.67 -4.70
CA VAL A 6 -20.99 1.39 -3.49
C VAL A 6 -19.57 0.99 -3.12
N VAL A 7 -18.84 1.90 -2.46
CA VAL A 7 -17.55 1.61 -1.83
C VAL A 7 -17.83 1.11 -0.41
N THR A 8 -17.34 -0.07 -0.07
CA THR A 8 -17.58 -0.72 1.22
C THR A 8 -16.36 -0.73 2.13
N GLY A 9 -15.16 -0.55 1.59
CA GLY A 9 -13.93 -0.49 2.37
C GLY A 9 -12.84 0.26 1.64
N MET A 10 -11.90 0.81 2.40
CA MET A 10 -10.76 1.56 1.90
C MET A 10 -9.48 1.15 2.64
N GLY A 11 -8.37 1.17 1.92
CA GLY A 11 -7.04 0.96 2.49
C GLY A 11 -6.03 1.86 1.81
N ILE A 12 -5.02 2.27 2.55
CA ILE A 12 -4.02 3.22 2.08
C ILE A 12 -2.62 2.90 2.59
N CYS A 13 -1.64 3.02 1.69
CA CYS A 13 -0.22 3.01 2.03
C CYS A 13 0.44 4.22 1.35
N ALA A 14 0.49 5.34 2.04
CA ALA A 14 0.95 6.61 1.51
C ALA A 14 2.17 7.16 2.28
N PRO A 15 2.96 8.07 1.68
CA PRO A 15 4.13 8.67 2.34
C PRO A 15 3.81 9.47 3.61
N ASN A 16 2.58 9.93 3.77
CA ASN A 16 2.11 10.69 4.95
C ASN A 16 1.22 9.88 5.88
N GLY A 17 1.10 8.57 5.68
CA GLY A 17 0.40 7.68 6.62
C GLY A 17 0.07 6.33 6.01
N ILE A 18 0.16 5.28 6.83
CA ILE A 18 -0.25 3.92 6.49
C ILE A 18 -1.48 3.56 7.32
N GLY A 19 -2.53 3.11 6.63
CA GLY A 19 -3.86 2.92 7.22
C GLY A 19 -4.68 4.20 7.28
N LEU A 20 -6.00 4.05 7.27
CA LEU A 20 -6.95 5.16 7.21
C LEU A 20 -6.84 6.16 8.40
N PRO A 21 -6.63 5.72 9.65
CA PRO A 21 -6.57 6.65 10.78
C PRO A 21 -5.39 7.62 10.67
N GLU A 22 -4.19 7.12 10.43
CA GLU A 22 -2.96 7.93 10.32
C GLU A 22 -3.02 8.85 9.10
N PHE A 23 -3.42 8.32 7.95
CA PHE A 23 -3.56 9.10 6.72
C PHE A 23 -4.60 10.22 6.88
N THR A 24 -5.76 9.92 7.47
CA THR A 24 -6.80 10.92 7.72
C THR A 24 -6.34 12.02 8.66
N GLN A 25 -5.60 11.66 9.72
CA GLN A 25 -5.04 12.64 10.63
C GLN A 25 -4.02 13.53 9.94
N SER A 26 -3.11 12.93 9.16
CA SER A 26 -2.12 13.67 8.37
C SER A 26 -2.75 14.65 7.39
N LEU A 27 -3.88 14.27 6.76
CA LEU A 27 -4.62 15.18 5.88
C LEU A 27 -5.23 16.36 6.66
N LYS A 28 -5.82 16.10 7.81
CA LYS A 28 -6.40 17.15 8.67
C LYS A 28 -5.35 18.14 9.16
N ASP A 29 -4.16 17.64 9.48
CA ASP A 29 -3.04 18.43 9.99
C ASP A 29 -2.19 19.07 8.88
N GLY A 30 -2.50 18.80 7.62
CA GLY A 30 -1.73 19.30 6.47
C GLY A 30 -0.31 18.74 6.39
N VAL A 31 -0.08 17.51 6.91
CA VAL A 31 1.24 16.87 6.91
C VAL A 31 1.58 16.38 5.52
N SER A 32 2.69 16.91 4.96
CA SER A 32 3.22 16.45 3.67
C SER A 32 3.94 15.12 3.81
N GLY A 33 3.71 14.21 2.86
CA GLY A 33 4.49 12.98 2.70
C GLY A 33 5.80 13.17 1.91
N ILE A 34 6.02 14.36 1.34
CA ILE A 34 7.25 14.66 0.58
C ILE A 34 8.35 15.06 1.56
N ARG A 35 9.49 14.37 1.48
CA ARG A 35 10.61 14.56 2.40
C ARG A 35 11.93 14.55 1.63
N PHE A 36 12.97 15.10 2.25
CA PHE A 36 14.33 14.98 1.77
C PHE A 36 14.83 13.54 1.85
N HIS A 37 15.49 13.07 0.79
CA HIS A 37 16.06 11.74 0.68
C HIS A 37 17.58 11.79 0.54
N PRO A 38 18.36 11.42 1.58
CA PRO A 38 19.82 11.44 1.56
C PRO A 38 20.43 10.62 0.41
N GLN A 39 19.78 9.52 0.01
CA GLN A 39 20.23 8.69 -1.11
C GLN A 39 20.22 9.46 -2.43
N LEU A 40 19.20 10.29 -2.68
CA LEU A 40 19.13 11.11 -3.89
C LEU A 40 20.24 12.18 -3.91
N GLN A 41 20.62 12.69 -2.74
CA GLN A 41 21.75 13.60 -2.60
C GLN A 41 23.08 12.89 -2.91
N GLN A 42 23.30 11.70 -2.34
CA GLN A 42 24.51 10.90 -2.57
C GLN A 42 24.70 10.55 -4.05
N LEU A 43 23.60 10.34 -4.76
CA LEU A 43 23.58 10.04 -6.19
C LEU A 43 23.61 11.32 -7.07
N ASN A 44 23.76 12.50 -6.47
CA ASN A 44 23.78 13.81 -7.15
C ASN A 44 22.55 14.08 -8.03
N PHE A 45 21.35 13.62 -7.62
CA PHE A 45 20.12 13.98 -8.30
C PHE A 45 19.81 15.48 -8.11
N GLY A 46 19.34 16.14 -9.16
CA GLY A 46 18.92 17.54 -9.11
C GLY A 46 17.71 17.78 -8.19
N CYS A 47 16.81 16.79 -8.07
CA CYS A 47 15.71 16.79 -7.11
C CYS A 47 16.02 15.76 -6.01
N GLN A 48 16.05 16.22 -4.76
CA GLN A 48 16.43 15.42 -3.59
C GLN A 48 15.27 15.17 -2.63
N ILE A 49 14.06 15.49 -3.05
CA ILE A 49 12.83 15.24 -2.28
C ILE A 49 11.97 14.21 -2.99
N ALA A 50 11.35 13.33 -2.22
CA ALA A 50 10.42 12.32 -2.72
C ALA A 50 9.41 11.90 -1.66
N GLY A 51 8.31 11.27 -2.09
CA GLY A 51 7.34 10.61 -1.23
C GLY A 51 7.60 9.11 -1.19
N LYS A 52 7.92 8.58 -0.01
CA LYS A 52 8.09 7.13 0.23
C LYS A 52 7.35 6.74 1.50
N PRO A 53 6.41 5.77 1.45
CA PRO A 53 5.80 5.22 2.64
C PRO A 53 6.85 4.66 3.61
N ASN A 54 6.69 4.94 4.90
CA ASN A 54 7.61 4.45 5.92
C ASN A 54 7.11 3.11 6.47
N LEU A 55 7.63 2.01 5.94
CA LEU A 55 7.25 0.65 6.36
C LEU A 55 7.80 0.27 7.74
N ASP A 56 8.76 1.03 8.29
CA ASP A 56 9.32 0.74 9.61
C ASP A 56 8.32 0.99 10.76
N THR A 57 7.22 1.67 10.46
CA THR A 57 6.16 1.99 11.43
C THR A 57 5.13 0.88 11.60
N ILE A 58 5.15 -0.14 10.75
CA ILE A 58 4.17 -1.24 10.76
C ILE A 58 4.84 -2.61 10.87
N ASP A 59 4.11 -3.57 11.43
CA ASP A 59 4.54 -4.96 11.42
C ASP A 59 4.19 -5.63 10.08
N LEU A 60 5.18 -5.82 9.23
CA LEU A 60 5.01 -6.49 7.93
C LEU A 60 4.56 -7.95 8.05
N ASN A 61 4.82 -8.62 9.21
CA ASN A 61 4.37 -10.00 9.40
C ASN A 61 2.84 -10.10 9.56
N ALA A 62 2.17 -9.00 9.88
CA ALA A 62 0.70 -8.95 9.85
C ALA A 62 0.13 -9.06 8.42
N TYR A 63 0.91 -8.67 7.42
CA TYR A 63 0.49 -8.64 6.01
C TYR A 63 1.08 -9.78 5.19
N PHE A 64 2.26 -10.28 5.55
CA PHE A 64 3.03 -11.21 4.73
C PHE A 64 3.59 -12.36 5.55
N THR A 65 3.69 -13.53 4.93
CA THR A 65 4.49 -14.62 5.47
C THR A 65 5.98 -14.35 5.24
N SER A 66 6.84 -15.00 6.04
CA SER A 66 8.30 -14.89 5.88
C SER A 66 8.81 -15.30 4.49
N ILE A 67 8.10 -16.22 3.83
CA ILE A 67 8.43 -16.65 2.45
C ILE A 67 8.06 -15.55 1.47
N GLN A 68 6.88 -14.96 1.62
CA GLN A 68 6.44 -13.86 0.76
C GLN A 68 7.38 -12.65 0.88
N LEU A 69 7.79 -12.26 2.09
CA LEU A 69 8.73 -11.15 2.29
C LEU A 69 10.08 -11.37 1.62
N LYS A 70 10.55 -12.61 1.54
CA LYS A 70 11.80 -12.97 0.85
C LYS A 70 11.66 -12.95 -0.69
N SER A 71 10.46 -13.22 -1.20
CA SER A 71 10.18 -13.29 -2.64
C SER A 71 9.73 -11.97 -3.24
N LEU A 72 9.26 -11.02 -2.42
CA LEU A 72 8.79 -9.72 -2.87
C LEU A 72 9.97 -8.81 -3.23
N ASN A 73 10.16 -8.60 -4.51
CA ASN A 73 11.30 -7.86 -5.06
C ASN A 73 11.02 -6.39 -5.38
N ALA A 74 9.78 -5.93 -5.26
CA ALA A 74 9.39 -4.56 -5.58
C ALA A 74 8.58 -3.91 -4.46
N SER A 75 8.99 -2.71 -4.03
CA SER A 75 8.31 -1.97 -2.97
C SER A 75 6.85 -1.63 -3.31
N GLY A 76 6.56 -1.34 -4.58
CA GLY A 76 5.21 -1.07 -5.04
C GLY A 76 4.23 -2.23 -4.83
N ILE A 77 4.70 -3.49 -4.93
CA ILE A 77 3.88 -4.67 -4.61
C ILE A 77 3.55 -4.68 -3.12
N VAL A 78 4.53 -4.40 -2.26
CA VAL A 78 4.34 -4.34 -0.80
C VAL A 78 3.28 -3.30 -0.44
N TYR A 79 3.38 -2.09 -0.98
CA TYR A 79 2.41 -1.02 -0.73
C TYR A 79 1.00 -1.41 -1.20
N GLY A 80 0.92 -2.02 -2.37
CA GLY A 80 -0.34 -2.47 -2.94
C GLY A 80 -1.03 -3.56 -2.12
N VAL A 81 -0.27 -4.55 -1.65
CA VAL A 81 -0.81 -5.63 -0.80
C VAL A 81 -1.28 -5.09 0.55
N ILE A 82 -0.52 -4.18 1.17
CA ILE A 82 -0.94 -3.54 2.44
C ILE A 82 -2.28 -2.83 2.23
N ALA A 83 -2.34 -1.92 1.26
CA ALA A 83 -3.56 -1.16 0.99
C ALA A 83 -4.75 -2.06 0.61
N GLY A 84 -4.50 -3.11 -0.19
CA GLY A 84 -5.54 -4.06 -0.59
C GLY A 84 -6.09 -4.90 0.57
N LYS A 85 -5.23 -5.40 1.45
CA LYS A 85 -5.64 -6.15 2.64
C LYS A 85 -6.40 -5.27 3.63
N ASP A 86 -5.94 -4.03 3.84
CA ASP A 86 -6.62 -3.08 4.70
C ASP A 86 -8.02 -2.74 4.16
N ALA A 87 -8.15 -2.52 2.84
CA ALA A 87 -9.45 -2.27 2.21
C ALA A 87 -10.39 -3.47 2.34
N TRP A 88 -9.89 -4.68 2.17
CA TRP A 88 -10.65 -5.92 2.33
C TRP A 88 -11.17 -6.08 3.77
N HIS A 89 -10.29 -5.83 4.75
CA HIS A 89 -10.64 -5.89 6.16
C HIS A 89 -11.63 -4.78 6.55
N ASP A 90 -11.41 -3.55 6.07
CA ASP A 90 -12.32 -2.42 6.33
C ASP A 90 -13.73 -2.66 5.75
N ALA A 91 -13.82 -3.38 4.63
CA ALA A 91 -15.09 -3.81 4.05
C ALA A 91 -15.82 -4.90 4.87
N GLY A 92 -15.18 -5.47 5.91
CA GLY A 92 -15.73 -6.57 6.70
C GLY A 92 -15.84 -7.89 5.92
N LEU A 93 -15.06 -8.06 4.85
CA LEU A 93 -15.09 -9.27 4.04
C LEU A 93 -14.30 -10.41 4.71
N PRO A 94 -14.75 -11.67 4.57
CA PRO A 94 -14.03 -12.83 5.11
C PRO A 94 -12.68 -12.98 4.41
N LEU A 95 -11.68 -13.52 5.13
CA LEU A 95 -10.41 -13.88 4.50
C LEU A 95 -10.65 -14.98 3.46
N ALA A 96 -9.91 -14.91 2.36
CA ALA A 96 -9.97 -15.92 1.32
C ALA A 96 -9.56 -17.28 1.88
N ASP A 97 -10.36 -18.32 1.58
CA ASP A 97 -10.05 -19.70 1.88
C ASP A 97 -9.56 -20.38 0.59
N GLU A 98 -8.36 -20.94 0.62
CA GLU A 98 -7.82 -21.68 -0.55
C GLU A 98 -8.66 -22.89 -0.92
N ALA A 99 -9.37 -23.48 0.05
CA ALA A 99 -10.25 -24.63 -0.19
C ALA A 99 -11.63 -24.23 -0.74
N ALA A 100 -12.04 -22.97 -0.56
CA ALA A 100 -13.33 -22.45 -1.00
C ALA A 100 -13.15 -21.04 -1.63
N PRO A 101 -12.59 -20.95 -2.84
CA PRO A 101 -12.34 -19.68 -3.51
C PRO A 101 -13.66 -18.96 -3.82
N ASP A 102 -13.68 -17.66 -3.57
CA ASP A 102 -14.80 -16.78 -3.94
C ASP A 102 -14.66 -16.37 -5.40
N TRP A 103 -15.49 -16.94 -6.26
CA TRP A 103 -15.50 -16.66 -7.70
C TRP A 103 -16.24 -15.39 -8.09
N ASP A 104 -16.98 -14.79 -7.15
CA ASP A 104 -17.72 -13.54 -7.37
C ASP A 104 -16.90 -12.30 -7.00
N SER A 105 -15.74 -12.49 -6.36
CA SER A 105 -14.81 -11.41 -6.02
C SER A 105 -13.62 -11.37 -6.97
N GLY A 106 -13.17 -10.17 -7.30
CA GLY A 106 -12.02 -9.96 -8.18
C GLY A 106 -11.17 -8.77 -7.74
N ILE A 107 -9.90 -8.78 -8.11
CA ILE A 107 -8.96 -7.70 -7.84
C ILE A 107 -8.50 -7.10 -9.15
N ILE A 108 -8.64 -5.77 -9.27
CA ILE A 108 -8.08 -4.99 -10.38
C ILE A 108 -7.03 -4.05 -9.80
N PHE A 109 -5.80 -4.21 -10.22
CA PHE A 109 -4.66 -3.42 -9.76
C PHE A 109 -4.05 -2.67 -10.92
N GLY A 110 -3.89 -1.34 -10.78
CA GLY A 110 -3.19 -0.50 -11.73
C GLY A 110 -1.83 -0.06 -11.18
N THR A 111 -0.79 -0.09 -12.03
CA THR A 111 0.53 0.44 -11.68
C THR A 111 1.16 1.09 -12.90
N GLY A 112 1.99 2.11 -12.69
CA GLY A 112 2.79 2.73 -13.74
C GLY A 112 4.03 1.86 -14.03
N ILE A 113 5.07 2.00 -13.21
CA ILE A 113 6.31 1.25 -13.32
C ILE A 113 6.54 0.48 -12.03
N LEU A 114 6.63 -0.85 -12.11
CA LEU A 114 6.91 -1.72 -10.98
C LEU A 114 8.38 -2.16 -10.98
N GLY A 115 8.98 -2.20 -9.77
CA GLY A 115 10.26 -2.87 -9.56
C GLY A 115 11.50 -2.10 -10.02
N VAL A 116 11.40 -0.82 -10.36
CA VAL A 116 12.56 0.02 -10.73
C VAL A 116 13.58 0.11 -9.59
N ASP A 117 13.15 -0.06 -8.35
CA ASP A 117 13.99 -0.06 -7.15
C ASP A 117 14.83 -1.34 -6.98
N LYS A 118 14.74 -2.28 -7.91
CA LYS A 118 15.42 -3.59 -7.87
C LYS A 118 16.27 -3.91 -9.12
N PHE A 119 16.46 -2.95 -10.01
CA PHE A 119 17.37 -3.06 -11.13
C PHE A 119 18.76 -2.55 -10.81
#